data_34e3ec27ecd142b659bce4983750c0b8
#
_entry.id   34e3ec27ecd142b659bce4983750c0b8
#
_cell.length_a   1.000
_cell.length_b   1.000
_cell.length_c   1.000
_cell.angle_alpha   90.00
_cell.angle_beta   90.00
_cell.angle_gamma   90.00
#
_symmetry.space_group_name_H-M   'P 1'
#
loop_
_entity.id
_entity.type
_entity.pdbx_description
1 polymer ?
#
loop_
_entity_poly.entity_id
_entity_poly.type
_entity_poly.pdbx_seq_one_letter_code
_entity_poly.pdbx_strand_id
1 'polypeptide(L)'
;PVDVSNHESLQNGAKLFVNYCLNCHSAAFMRFNRLRDIGLTEEHISKNLLFITDKVGDTMKVALDPQQAKDWFGTNPPDLTVVARSRAGAGGSGADYLYTLMRTYYRDDSTPTGWNNLAFPSIGMPHPLWELQGERKPTFETRQVYGADTQFFTGAWEEVKAGTMSAAEYDAAVGDLVNFLQWMGEPVQAKRVKI
;
A
#
# COMPACT_ATOMS: atom_id res chain seq x y z
N PRO A 1 -6.47 11.83 6.32
CA PRO A 1 -5.59 12.96 6.04
C PRO A 1 -4.14 12.53 6.20
N VAL A 2 -3.27 12.89 5.25
CA VAL A 2 -1.84 12.61 5.32
C VAL A 2 -1.18 13.58 6.31
N ASP A 3 -0.39 13.06 7.24
CA ASP A 3 0.43 13.84 8.17
C ASP A 3 1.87 13.30 8.23
N VAL A 4 2.72 13.82 7.36
CA VAL A 4 4.15 13.43 7.28
C VAL A 4 5.00 13.97 8.45
N SER A 5 4.40 14.66 9.41
CA SER A 5 5.06 15.10 10.66
C SER A 5 4.79 14.15 11.84
N ASN A 6 3.83 13.23 11.71
CA ASN A 6 3.50 12.24 12.71
C ASN A 6 4.48 11.05 12.63
N HIS A 7 5.53 11.10 13.44
CA HIS A 7 6.58 10.08 13.45
C HIS A 7 6.07 8.69 13.82
N GLU A 8 5.11 8.58 14.74
CA GLU A 8 4.53 7.30 15.13
C GLU A 8 3.82 6.64 13.93
N SER A 9 2.99 7.38 13.21
CA SER A 9 2.34 6.93 11.98
C SER A 9 3.36 6.52 10.92
N LEU A 10 4.43 7.31 10.74
CA LEU A 10 5.49 6.98 9.77
C LEU A 10 6.26 5.70 10.15
N GLN A 11 6.52 5.46 11.43
CA GLN A 11 7.18 4.25 11.92
C GLN A 11 6.29 3.01 11.73
N ASN A 12 5.01 3.11 12.04
CA ASN A 12 4.03 2.05 11.78
C ASN A 12 3.92 1.76 10.28
N GLY A 13 3.85 2.79 9.46
CA GLY A 13 3.83 2.67 8.00
C GLY A 13 5.11 2.02 7.45
N ALA A 14 6.29 2.38 7.97
CA ALA A 14 7.56 1.75 7.62
C ALA A 14 7.57 0.25 7.95
N LYS A 15 7.04 -0.14 9.12
CA LYS A 15 6.89 -1.55 9.52
C LYS A 15 5.99 -2.30 8.53
N LEU A 16 4.84 -1.74 8.17
CA LEU A 16 3.94 -2.36 7.19
C LEU A 16 4.59 -2.47 5.82
N PHE A 17 5.26 -1.40 5.35
CA PHE A 17 5.95 -1.41 4.07
C PHE A 17 7.01 -2.51 3.98
N VAL A 18 7.88 -2.61 4.98
CA VAL A 18 8.97 -3.59 4.98
C VAL A 18 8.44 -5.03 5.06
N ASN A 19 7.38 -5.28 5.83
CA ASN A 19 6.86 -6.63 6.01
C ASN A 19 5.94 -7.10 4.87
N TYR A 20 5.21 -6.20 4.21
CA TYR A 20 4.17 -6.58 3.24
C TYR A 20 4.44 -6.11 1.80
N CYS A 21 5.18 -5.02 1.61
CA CYS A 21 5.38 -4.45 0.28
C CYS A 21 6.77 -4.76 -0.29
N LEU A 22 7.82 -4.69 0.55
CA LEU A 22 9.21 -4.83 0.14
C LEU A 22 9.57 -6.26 -0.35
N ASN A 23 8.70 -7.23 -0.13
CA ASN A 23 8.84 -8.58 -0.67
C ASN A 23 8.74 -8.63 -2.21
N CYS A 24 7.95 -7.73 -2.79
CA CYS A 24 7.70 -7.65 -4.23
C CYS A 24 8.06 -6.30 -4.85
N HIS A 25 8.04 -5.22 -4.08
CA HIS A 25 8.27 -3.86 -4.55
C HIS A 25 9.57 -3.30 -3.97
N SER A 26 10.46 -2.82 -4.82
CA SER A 26 11.58 -2.01 -4.37
C SER A 26 11.15 -0.58 -4.05
N ALA A 27 11.91 0.08 -3.18
CA ALA A 27 12.02 1.53 -3.06
C ALA A 27 13.51 1.87 -3.28
N ALA A 28 13.96 1.73 -4.53
CA ALA A 28 15.37 1.67 -4.91
C ALA A 28 16.14 2.98 -4.67
N PHE A 29 15.42 4.09 -4.47
CA PHE A 29 16.00 5.41 -4.17
C PHE A 29 15.90 5.77 -2.69
N MET A 30 15.35 4.89 -1.85
CA MET A 30 15.29 5.04 -0.40
C MET A 30 16.32 4.13 0.27
N ARG A 31 17.11 4.69 1.19
CA ARG A 31 18.05 3.93 2.03
C ARG A 31 17.43 3.66 3.39
N PHE A 32 17.74 2.50 3.99
CA PHE A 32 17.25 2.15 5.33
C PHE A 32 17.67 3.17 6.39
N ASN A 33 18.88 3.75 6.31
CA ASN A 33 19.35 4.74 7.28
C ASN A 33 18.53 6.04 7.30
N ARG A 34 17.73 6.31 6.25
CA ARG A 34 16.79 7.45 6.23
C ARG A 34 15.64 7.29 7.20
N LEU A 35 15.36 6.08 7.67
CA LEU A 35 14.35 5.83 8.71
C LEU A 35 14.71 6.50 10.04
N ARG A 36 15.96 6.94 10.20
CA ARG A 36 16.37 7.80 11.33
C ARG A 36 15.68 9.18 11.30
N ASP A 37 15.34 9.68 10.13
CA ASP A 37 14.65 10.97 9.96
C ASP A 37 13.23 10.94 10.54
N ILE A 38 12.66 9.77 10.76
CA ILE A 38 11.35 9.57 11.41
C ILE A 38 11.48 9.05 12.85
N GLY A 39 12.66 9.18 13.47
CA GLY A 39 12.89 8.91 14.88
C GLY A 39 13.31 7.49 15.24
N LEU A 40 13.58 6.61 14.26
CA LEU A 40 14.13 5.28 14.52
C LEU A 40 15.64 5.36 14.77
N THR A 41 16.15 4.59 15.73
CA THR A 41 17.59 4.40 15.92
C THR A 41 18.14 3.40 14.91
N GLU A 42 19.45 3.42 14.67
CA GLU A 42 20.10 2.44 13.81
C GLU A 42 19.93 1.01 14.35
N GLU A 43 19.92 0.85 15.66
CA GLU A 43 19.65 -0.43 16.32
C GLU A 43 18.22 -0.92 16.04
N HIS A 44 17.21 -0.03 16.15
CA HIS A 44 15.83 -0.38 15.80
C HIS A 44 15.68 -0.80 14.35
N ILE A 45 16.35 -0.09 13.43
CA ILE A 45 16.32 -0.42 12.00
C ILE A 45 16.95 -1.78 11.76
N SER A 46 18.17 -2.01 12.28
CA SER A 46 18.93 -3.24 12.07
C SER A 46 18.23 -4.47 12.62
N LYS A 47 17.61 -4.36 13.80
CA LYS A 47 16.97 -5.52 14.45
C LYS A 47 15.57 -5.84 13.93
N ASN A 48 14.84 -4.84 13.41
CA ASN A 48 13.40 -4.99 13.17
C ASN A 48 12.96 -4.75 11.73
N LEU A 49 13.80 -4.13 10.88
CA LEU A 49 13.41 -3.72 9.54
C LEU A 49 14.40 -4.13 8.44
N LEU A 50 15.57 -4.65 8.81
CA LEU A 50 16.65 -4.95 7.87
C LEU A 50 16.65 -6.45 7.52
N PHE A 51 15.68 -6.90 6.72
CA PHE A 51 15.53 -8.34 6.39
C PHE A 51 16.23 -8.76 5.10
N ILE A 52 16.57 -7.82 4.22
CA ILE A 52 17.11 -8.11 2.87
C ILE A 52 18.58 -7.74 2.71
N THR A 53 19.20 -7.14 3.72
CA THR A 53 20.61 -6.74 3.76
C THR A 53 21.08 -6.59 5.20
N ASP A 54 22.37 -6.61 5.42
CA ASP A 54 23.02 -6.39 6.74
C ASP A 54 23.46 -4.92 6.93
N LYS A 55 23.26 -4.05 5.93
CA LYS A 55 23.80 -2.70 5.93
C LYS A 55 22.70 -1.66 5.87
N VAL A 56 22.54 -0.86 6.93
CA VAL A 56 21.57 0.26 6.99
C VAL A 56 21.80 1.32 5.91
N GLY A 57 23.00 1.39 5.33
CA GLY A 57 23.29 2.30 4.21
C GLY A 57 22.76 1.84 2.86
N ASP A 58 22.31 0.59 2.75
CA ASP A 58 21.81 0.05 1.50
C ASP A 58 20.41 0.61 1.18
N THR A 59 20.07 0.57 -0.11
CA THR A 59 18.74 0.95 -0.59
C THR A 59 17.76 -0.22 -0.43
N MET A 60 16.49 0.10 -0.33
CA MET A 60 15.40 -0.87 -0.17
C MET A 60 15.09 -1.56 -1.50
N LYS A 61 15.93 -2.49 -1.91
CA LYS A 61 15.80 -3.25 -3.16
C LYS A 61 15.37 -4.67 -2.88
N VAL A 62 14.27 -5.09 -3.49
CA VAL A 62 13.82 -6.48 -3.45
C VAL A 62 14.78 -7.38 -4.24
N ALA A 63 14.90 -8.64 -3.79
CA ALA A 63 15.70 -9.65 -4.48
C ALA A 63 14.96 -10.32 -5.65
N LEU A 64 13.68 -10.00 -5.87
CA LEU A 64 12.86 -10.58 -6.92
C LEU A 64 13.44 -10.22 -8.30
N ASP A 65 13.76 -11.25 -9.07
CA ASP A 65 14.22 -11.10 -10.44
C ASP A 65 13.09 -10.59 -11.34
N PRO A 66 13.35 -9.59 -12.22
CA PRO A 66 12.32 -9.02 -13.10
C PRO A 66 11.66 -10.04 -14.04
N GLN A 67 12.40 -11.06 -14.50
CA GLN A 67 11.83 -12.09 -15.36
C GLN A 67 10.90 -13.01 -14.57
N GLN A 68 11.31 -13.42 -13.38
CA GLN A 68 10.47 -14.22 -12.49
C GLN A 68 9.20 -13.45 -12.10
N ALA A 69 9.32 -12.14 -11.80
CA ALA A 69 8.16 -11.30 -11.51
C ALA A 69 7.16 -11.27 -12.68
N LYS A 70 7.67 -11.14 -13.91
CA LYS A 70 6.85 -11.17 -15.11
C LYS A 70 6.19 -12.52 -15.35
N ASP A 71 6.90 -13.61 -15.08
CA ASP A 71 6.37 -14.97 -15.21
C ASP A 71 5.28 -15.29 -14.18
N TRP A 72 5.42 -14.77 -12.94
CA TRP A 72 4.48 -15.03 -11.85
C TRP A 72 3.27 -14.08 -11.84
N PHE A 73 3.47 -12.81 -12.17
CA PHE A 73 2.45 -11.76 -12.03
C PHE A 73 1.98 -11.18 -13.38
N GLY A 74 2.58 -11.61 -14.49
CA GLY A 74 2.32 -11.01 -15.81
C GLY A 74 2.95 -9.63 -16.02
N THR A 75 3.54 -9.04 -14.96
CA THR A 75 4.15 -7.70 -14.97
C THR A 75 5.19 -7.57 -13.86
N ASN A 76 6.08 -6.60 -13.98
CA ASN A 76 7.00 -6.25 -12.91
C ASN A 76 6.30 -5.34 -11.90
N PRO A 77 6.35 -5.66 -10.58
CA PRO A 77 5.89 -4.74 -9.56
C PRO A 77 6.65 -3.39 -9.67
N PRO A 78 5.94 -2.24 -9.70
CA PRO A 78 6.59 -0.95 -9.81
C PRO A 78 7.42 -0.61 -8.57
N ASP A 79 8.46 0.20 -8.75
CA ASP A 79 9.18 0.82 -7.63
C ASP A 79 8.28 1.80 -6.88
N LEU A 80 8.28 1.72 -5.54
CA LEU A 80 7.39 2.51 -4.71
C LEU A 80 8.00 3.79 -4.13
N THR A 81 9.27 4.12 -4.45
CA THR A 81 9.95 5.30 -3.86
C THR A 81 9.12 6.58 -3.99
N VAL A 82 8.50 6.81 -5.15
CA VAL A 82 7.72 8.03 -5.43
C VAL A 82 6.26 7.72 -5.79
N VAL A 83 5.75 6.56 -5.39
CA VAL A 83 4.42 6.09 -5.80
C VAL A 83 3.30 7.05 -5.42
N ALA A 84 3.35 7.65 -4.23
CA ALA A 84 2.35 8.63 -3.78
C ALA A 84 2.36 9.93 -4.63
N ARG A 85 3.46 10.23 -5.31
CA ARG A 85 3.55 11.37 -6.25
C ARG A 85 3.12 10.96 -7.65
N SER A 86 3.59 9.81 -8.13
CA SER A 86 3.31 9.33 -9.49
C SER A 86 1.85 8.93 -9.72
N ARG A 87 1.10 8.66 -8.64
CA ARG A 87 -0.33 8.35 -8.69
C ARG A 87 -1.25 9.54 -8.48
N ALA A 88 -0.71 10.75 -8.35
CA ALA A 88 -1.52 11.97 -8.35
C ALA A 88 -2.08 12.24 -9.76
N GLY A 89 -3.30 12.72 -9.84
CA GLY A 89 -3.98 13.00 -11.10
C GLY A 89 -5.23 13.86 -10.90
N ALA A 90 -6.05 13.97 -11.94
CA ALA A 90 -7.27 14.77 -11.92
C ALA A 90 -8.30 14.32 -10.86
N GLY A 91 -8.23 13.05 -10.43
CA GLY A 91 -9.12 12.46 -9.42
C GLY A 91 -8.68 12.70 -7.97
N GLY A 92 -7.52 13.29 -7.72
CA GLY A 92 -7.03 13.56 -6.38
C GLY A 92 -5.55 13.32 -6.18
N SER A 93 -5.11 13.31 -4.90
CA SER A 93 -3.73 13.01 -4.55
C SER A 93 -3.41 11.53 -4.75
N GLY A 94 -2.12 11.23 -4.98
CA GLY A 94 -1.69 9.82 -5.03
C GLY A 94 -1.85 9.12 -3.69
N ALA A 95 -1.79 9.84 -2.59
CA ALA A 95 -2.07 9.31 -1.26
C ALA A 95 -3.54 8.86 -1.13
N ASP A 96 -4.50 9.66 -1.60
CA ASP A 96 -5.93 9.30 -1.60
C ASP A 96 -6.17 8.07 -2.48
N TYR A 97 -5.52 8.01 -3.64
CA TYR A 97 -5.58 6.84 -4.52
C TYR A 97 -5.06 5.57 -3.82
N LEU A 98 -3.88 5.63 -3.21
CA LEU A 98 -3.29 4.48 -2.51
C LEU A 98 -4.13 4.04 -1.31
N TYR A 99 -4.66 4.99 -0.55
CA TYR A 99 -5.55 4.71 0.57
C TYR A 99 -6.84 4.02 0.11
N THR A 100 -7.44 4.50 -0.98
CA THR A 100 -8.62 3.88 -1.58
C THR A 100 -8.29 2.50 -2.14
N LEU A 101 -7.19 2.36 -2.88
CA LEU A 101 -6.75 1.10 -3.46
C LEU A 101 -6.63 0.01 -2.38
N MET A 102 -5.89 0.28 -1.30
CA MET A 102 -5.67 -0.72 -0.25
C MET A 102 -6.95 -1.09 0.52
N ARG A 103 -7.94 -0.22 0.55
CA ARG A 103 -9.23 -0.41 1.24
C ARG A 103 -10.36 -0.93 0.36
N THR A 104 -10.10 -1.23 -0.91
CA THR A 104 -11.15 -1.67 -1.85
C THR A 104 -10.88 -3.03 -2.47
N TYR A 105 -9.95 -3.79 -1.91
CA TYR A 105 -9.75 -5.19 -2.25
C TYR A 105 -10.91 -6.08 -1.81
N TYR A 106 -11.21 -7.11 -2.61
CA TYR A 106 -12.21 -8.11 -2.32
C TYR A 106 -11.88 -9.46 -2.98
N ARG A 107 -12.50 -10.54 -2.47
CA ARG A 107 -12.38 -11.89 -3.04
C ARG A 107 -13.16 -11.97 -4.34
N ASP A 108 -12.47 -12.46 -5.38
CA ASP A 108 -13.04 -12.69 -6.70
C ASP A 108 -12.37 -13.92 -7.33
N ASP A 109 -13.05 -15.04 -7.24
CA ASP A 109 -12.56 -16.33 -7.71
C ASP A 109 -12.47 -16.42 -9.25
N SER A 110 -12.98 -15.42 -9.97
CA SER A 110 -12.83 -15.31 -11.42
C SER A 110 -11.47 -14.76 -11.86
N THR A 111 -10.69 -14.19 -10.96
CA THR A 111 -9.35 -13.65 -11.23
C THR A 111 -8.24 -14.65 -10.94
N PRO A 112 -7.10 -14.60 -11.65
CA PRO A 112 -5.99 -15.52 -11.42
C PRO A 112 -5.42 -15.51 -10.00
N THR A 113 -5.48 -14.35 -9.33
CA THR A 113 -4.98 -14.17 -7.95
C THR A 113 -6.03 -14.48 -6.89
N GLY A 114 -7.30 -14.67 -7.27
CA GLY A 114 -8.43 -14.76 -6.35
C GLY A 114 -8.82 -13.44 -5.68
N TRP A 115 -8.26 -12.31 -6.16
CA TRP A 115 -8.49 -10.97 -5.64
C TRP A 115 -8.81 -9.98 -6.75
N ASN A 116 -9.70 -9.04 -6.48
CA ASN A 116 -10.01 -7.91 -7.34
C ASN A 116 -10.11 -6.63 -6.51
N ASN A 117 -10.32 -5.48 -7.17
CA ASN A 117 -10.28 -4.18 -6.52
C ASN A 117 -11.28 -3.22 -7.16
N LEU A 118 -12.05 -2.49 -6.35
CA LEU A 118 -13.04 -1.53 -6.88
C LEU A 118 -12.39 -0.28 -7.47
N ALA A 119 -11.24 0.17 -6.95
CA ALA A 119 -10.52 1.33 -7.47
C ALA A 119 -9.67 1.00 -8.71
N PHE A 120 -9.29 -0.27 -8.88
CA PHE A 120 -8.52 -0.76 -10.01
C PHE A 120 -9.02 -2.14 -10.45
N PRO A 121 -10.14 -2.20 -11.21
CA PRO A 121 -10.72 -3.47 -11.67
C PRO A 121 -9.71 -4.32 -12.45
N SER A 122 -9.79 -5.63 -12.25
CA SER A 122 -8.87 -6.63 -12.84
C SER A 122 -7.41 -6.42 -12.43
N ILE A 123 -7.17 -5.96 -11.21
CA ILE A 123 -5.83 -5.77 -10.66
C ILE A 123 -5.03 -7.08 -10.63
N GLY A 124 -3.83 -7.06 -11.21
CA GLY A 124 -2.92 -8.22 -11.18
C GLY A 124 -2.20 -8.40 -9.83
N MET A 125 -2.11 -7.36 -9.00
CA MET A 125 -1.51 -7.42 -7.67
C MET A 125 -2.47 -8.13 -6.71
N PRO A 126 -2.08 -9.26 -6.07
CA PRO A 126 -2.88 -9.88 -5.02
C PRO A 126 -2.96 -8.94 -3.81
N HIS A 127 -3.97 -9.14 -2.96
CA HIS A 127 -4.13 -8.32 -1.76
C HIS A 127 -3.02 -8.59 -0.74
N PRO A 128 -2.04 -7.69 -0.52
CA PRO A 128 -0.91 -7.99 0.36
C PRO A 128 -1.27 -7.96 1.84
N LEU A 129 -2.33 -7.24 2.23
CA LEU A 129 -2.79 -7.07 3.61
C LEU A 129 -4.02 -7.90 3.95
N TRP A 130 -4.27 -9.00 3.23
CA TRP A 130 -5.49 -9.79 3.38
C TRP A 130 -5.65 -10.38 4.80
N GLU A 131 -4.55 -10.76 5.46
CA GLU A 131 -4.60 -11.26 6.84
C GLU A 131 -5.08 -10.20 7.83
N LEU A 132 -4.74 -8.94 7.57
CA LEU A 132 -5.14 -7.82 8.41
C LEU A 132 -6.60 -7.43 8.15
N GLN A 133 -6.99 -7.30 6.86
CA GLN A 133 -8.34 -6.89 6.45
C GLN A 133 -9.36 -8.01 6.62
N GLY A 134 -8.98 -9.26 6.35
CA GLY A 134 -9.91 -10.37 6.11
C GLY A 134 -10.37 -10.45 4.66
N GLU A 135 -11.25 -11.43 4.40
CA GLU A 135 -11.84 -11.68 3.09
C GLU A 135 -13.27 -11.16 3.06
N ARG A 136 -13.64 -10.43 2.01
CA ARG A 136 -14.95 -9.83 1.87
C ARG A 136 -15.36 -9.75 0.40
N LYS A 137 -16.65 -9.55 0.15
CA LYS A 137 -17.24 -9.31 -1.17
C LYS A 137 -18.01 -7.99 -1.17
N PRO A 138 -17.98 -7.21 -2.24
CA PRO A 138 -18.77 -5.98 -2.35
C PRO A 138 -20.24 -6.32 -2.64
N THR A 139 -21.15 -5.54 -2.06
CA THR A 139 -22.58 -5.60 -2.38
C THR A 139 -22.89 -4.59 -3.47
N PHE A 140 -23.56 -5.03 -4.54
CA PHE A 140 -23.98 -4.17 -5.64
C PHE A 140 -25.49 -4.06 -5.72
N GLU A 141 -25.97 -2.92 -6.20
CA GLU A 141 -27.34 -2.71 -6.64
C GLU A 141 -27.37 -2.40 -8.13
N THR A 142 -28.41 -2.87 -8.81
CA THR A 142 -28.63 -2.58 -10.22
C THR A 142 -29.48 -1.32 -10.36
N ARG A 143 -29.01 -0.36 -11.14
CA ARG A 143 -29.73 0.84 -11.52
C ARG A 143 -29.80 0.97 -13.03
N GLN A 144 -30.91 1.53 -13.54
CA GLN A 144 -31.03 1.87 -14.94
C GLN A 144 -30.30 3.18 -15.24
N VAL A 145 -29.29 3.13 -16.11
CA VAL A 145 -28.57 4.31 -16.58
C VAL A 145 -28.61 4.34 -18.10
N TYR A 146 -29.26 5.34 -18.65
CA TYR A 146 -29.50 5.48 -20.11
C TYR A 146 -30.09 4.23 -20.76
N GLY A 147 -30.96 3.50 -20.03
CA GLY A 147 -31.63 2.30 -20.55
C GLY A 147 -30.82 1.01 -20.43
N ALA A 148 -29.65 1.05 -19.81
CA ALA A 148 -28.82 -0.12 -19.54
C ALA A 148 -28.75 -0.42 -18.03
N ASP A 149 -28.76 -1.71 -17.67
CA ASP A 149 -28.53 -2.17 -16.31
C ASP A 149 -27.07 -1.92 -15.91
N THR A 150 -26.86 -1.11 -14.89
CA THR A 150 -25.54 -0.75 -14.40
C THR A 150 -25.43 -1.12 -12.92
N GLN A 151 -24.33 -1.80 -12.56
CA GLN A 151 -24.04 -2.19 -11.19
C GLN A 151 -23.35 -1.05 -10.44
N PHE A 152 -23.90 -0.69 -9.28
CA PHE A 152 -23.34 0.32 -8.38
C PHE A 152 -22.97 -0.31 -7.05
N PHE A 153 -21.77 -0.08 -6.58
CA PHE A 153 -21.37 -0.47 -5.24
C PHE A 153 -22.19 0.28 -4.19
N THR A 154 -22.82 -0.46 -3.29
CA THR A 154 -23.74 0.12 -2.27
C THR A 154 -23.00 0.79 -1.11
N GLY A 155 -21.67 0.63 -1.01
CA GLY A 155 -20.88 1.01 0.15
C GLY A 155 -20.82 -0.10 1.22
N ALA A 156 -21.57 -1.19 1.05
CA ALA A 156 -21.60 -2.30 2.00
C ALA A 156 -20.72 -3.49 1.55
N TRP A 157 -20.17 -4.18 2.54
CA TRP A 157 -19.34 -5.36 2.35
C TRP A 157 -19.98 -6.57 3.06
N GLU A 158 -19.95 -7.71 2.40
CA GLU A 158 -20.23 -9.01 3.01
C GLU A 158 -18.91 -9.60 3.50
N GLU A 159 -18.79 -9.86 4.79
CA GLU A 159 -17.64 -10.54 5.37
C GLU A 159 -17.68 -12.02 4.99
N VAL A 160 -16.58 -12.52 4.39
CA VAL A 160 -16.36 -13.94 4.07
C VAL A 160 -15.52 -14.59 5.16
N LYS A 161 -14.48 -13.88 5.62
CA LYS A 161 -13.57 -14.34 6.69
C LYS A 161 -13.02 -13.12 7.41
N ALA A 162 -13.14 -13.09 8.72
CA ALA A 162 -12.62 -12.03 9.56
C ALA A 162 -11.08 -11.92 9.43
N GLY A 163 -10.58 -10.68 9.38
CA GLY A 163 -9.16 -10.39 9.51
C GLY A 163 -8.69 -10.35 10.95
N THR A 164 -7.42 -10.08 11.13
CA THR A 164 -6.82 -9.90 12.47
C THR A 164 -7.08 -8.50 13.04
N MET A 165 -7.52 -7.55 12.22
CA MET A 165 -7.87 -6.18 12.60
C MET A 165 -9.36 -5.93 12.39
N SER A 166 -9.95 -5.11 13.26
CA SER A 166 -11.24 -4.49 12.98
C SER A 166 -11.14 -3.54 11.77
N ALA A 167 -12.27 -3.17 11.18
CA ALA A 167 -12.28 -2.23 10.05
C ALA A 167 -11.61 -0.89 10.39
N ALA A 168 -11.82 -0.38 11.61
CA ALA A 168 -11.20 0.89 12.05
C ALA A 168 -9.68 0.78 12.23
N GLU A 169 -9.19 -0.33 12.80
CA GLU A 169 -7.76 -0.61 12.94
C GLU A 169 -7.09 -0.78 11.58
N TYR A 170 -7.76 -1.51 10.66
CA TYR A 170 -7.26 -1.66 9.29
C TYR A 170 -7.19 -0.33 8.55
N ASP A 171 -8.22 0.51 8.67
CA ASP A 171 -8.24 1.85 8.07
C ASP A 171 -7.11 2.73 8.62
N ALA A 172 -6.84 2.67 9.92
CA ALA A 172 -5.71 3.37 10.54
C ALA A 172 -4.36 2.84 10.04
N ALA A 173 -4.18 1.52 9.98
CA ALA A 173 -2.96 0.88 9.48
C ALA A 173 -2.67 1.23 8.02
N VAL A 174 -3.69 1.25 7.15
CA VAL A 174 -3.56 1.72 5.77
C VAL A 174 -3.20 3.21 5.72
N GLY A 175 -3.78 4.03 6.62
CA GLY A 175 -3.40 5.44 6.78
C GLY A 175 -1.93 5.62 7.12
N ASP A 176 -1.40 4.84 8.06
CA ASP A 176 0.01 4.85 8.44
C ASP A 176 0.92 4.43 7.27
N LEU A 177 0.55 3.37 6.55
CA LEU A 177 1.27 2.94 5.35
C LEU A 177 1.33 4.05 4.30
N VAL A 178 0.20 4.69 4.01
CA VAL A 178 0.11 5.78 3.02
C VAL A 178 0.90 7.01 3.46
N ASN A 179 0.87 7.36 4.74
CA ASN A 179 1.72 8.43 5.31
C ASN A 179 3.20 8.15 5.05
N PHE A 180 3.64 6.92 5.30
CA PHE A 180 5.02 6.51 5.02
C PHE A 180 5.37 6.59 3.52
N LEU A 181 4.50 6.11 2.63
CA LEU A 181 4.70 6.21 1.19
C LEU A 181 4.75 7.67 0.69
N GLN A 182 3.95 8.54 1.28
CA GLN A 182 3.97 9.98 0.99
C GLN A 182 5.27 10.61 1.48
N TRP A 183 5.68 10.33 2.72
CA TRP A 183 6.96 10.78 3.27
C TRP A 183 8.14 10.27 2.44
N MET A 184 8.16 9.01 2.05
CA MET A 184 9.23 8.41 1.25
C MET A 184 9.42 9.13 -0.08
N GLY A 185 8.33 9.58 -0.72
CA GLY A 185 8.35 10.35 -1.97
C GLY A 185 8.94 11.76 -1.82
N GLU A 186 8.95 12.34 -0.60
CA GLU A 186 9.55 13.65 -0.29
C GLU A 186 9.91 13.76 1.20
N PRO A 187 11.00 13.13 1.67
CA PRO A 187 11.36 13.10 3.10
C PRO A 187 11.63 14.46 3.74
N VAL A 188 11.84 15.49 2.94
CA VAL A 188 12.11 16.86 3.41
C VAL A 188 10.86 17.77 3.38
N GLN A 189 9.70 17.25 2.99
CA GLN A 189 8.47 18.04 2.84
C GLN A 189 8.11 18.81 4.13
N ALA A 190 8.12 18.13 5.28
CA ALA A 190 7.79 18.75 6.56
C ALA A 190 8.78 19.87 6.96
N LYS A 191 10.03 19.80 6.51
CA LYS A 191 11.04 20.85 6.73
C LYS A 191 10.84 22.01 5.76
N ARG A 192 10.57 21.70 4.49
CA ARG A 192 10.40 22.71 3.41
C ARG A 192 9.19 23.64 3.66
N VAL A 193 8.09 23.09 4.19
CA VAL A 193 6.87 23.88 4.47
C VAL A 193 7.05 24.86 5.64
N LYS A 194 8.10 24.68 6.49
CA LYS A 194 8.40 25.56 7.63
C LYS A 194 9.35 26.71 7.28
N ILE A 195 9.85 26.77 6.04
CA ILE A 195 10.71 27.86 5.51
C ILE A 195 9.86 28.86 4.75
#